data_b4370eda00cb0eeb8e7e56b9c6eada63
#
_entry.id   b4370eda00cb0eeb8e7e56b9c6eada63
#
_cell.length_a   1.000
_cell.length_b   1.000
_cell.length_c   1.000
_cell.angle_alpha   90.00
_cell.angle_beta   90.00
_cell.angle_gamma   90.00
#
_symmetry.space_group_name_H-M   'P 1'
#
loop_
_entity.id
_entity.type
_entity.pdbx_description
1 polymer ?
#
loop_
_entity_poly.entity_id
_entity_poly.type
_entity_poly.pdbx_seq_one_letter_code
_entity_poly.pdbx_strand_id
1 'polypeptide(L)'
;MTYYPKSQIKENQYTNGGEFVIVSSQENYLGYYWSTSKGEFFTGKTPNDKPTQKIQIASKIPALEKTKTKTPTIEPFPDTYFIVDDAYYQSKGLSKYKDAPRLPVQTLSKPTDQDIQNGFFNRYFVRKGNEFKFIEISKDEYNKFKDKDTSVQWQLYTPTRIKWDIQGDREQVYNGNKTVISLTEQRENLPGFTLFFRKQFDKFWIGK
;
A
#
# COMPACT_ATOMS: atom_id res chain seq x y z
N MET A 1 33.44 36.71 13.86
CA MET A 1 31.99 36.47 13.62
C MET A 1 31.48 37.62 12.78
N THR A 2 30.88 37.32 11.65
CA THR A 2 30.28 38.36 10.80
C THR A 2 28.93 38.76 11.44
N TYR A 3 28.79 40.03 11.79
CA TYR A 3 27.55 40.56 12.38
C TYR A 3 26.53 40.78 11.27
N TYR A 4 25.37 40.17 11.38
CA TYR A 4 24.23 40.37 10.48
C TYR A 4 23.13 41.17 11.20
N PRO A 5 22.67 42.30 10.66
CA PRO A 5 21.52 43.02 11.20
C PRO A 5 20.26 42.14 11.18
N LYS A 6 19.43 42.22 12.21
CA LYS A 6 18.18 41.41 12.31
C LYS A 6 17.25 41.54 11.10
N SER A 7 17.24 42.72 10.47
CA SER A 7 16.45 42.94 9.22
C SER A 7 16.92 42.16 8.01
N GLN A 8 18.14 41.61 8.06
CA GLN A 8 18.73 40.82 6.96
C GLN A 8 18.73 39.32 7.24
N ILE A 9 18.07 38.88 8.29
CA ILE A 9 18.03 37.48 8.71
C ILE A 9 16.58 36.99 8.70
N LYS A 10 16.34 35.79 8.13
CA LYS A 10 15.09 35.06 8.26
C LYS A 10 15.35 33.86 9.17
N GLU A 11 14.73 33.88 10.33
CA GLU A 11 14.87 32.85 11.37
C GLU A 11 13.73 31.81 11.33
N ASN A 12 13.87 30.69 12.07
CA ASN A 12 12.87 29.69 12.28
C ASN A 12 12.31 29.02 11.00
N GLN A 13 13.11 28.90 9.95
CA GLN A 13 12.74 28.14 8.77
C GLN A 13 12.96 26.64 9.04
N TYR A 14 12.23 25.78 8.36
CA TYR A 14 12.32 24.33 8.55
C TYR A 14 12.37 23.60 7.20
N THR A 15 13.21 22.57 7.11
CA THR A 15 13.28 21.67 5.94
C THR A 15 13.10 20.22 6.34
N ASN A 16 12.34 19.48 5.55
CA ASN A 16 12.12 18.04 5.71
C ASN A 16 13.22 17.18 5.04
N GLY A 17 14.32 17.81 4.61
CA GLY A 17 15.41 17.14 3.92
C GLY A 17 15.28 17.20 2.39
N GLY A 18 16.39 16.91 1.69
CA GLY A 18 16.47 16.92 0.23
C GLY A 18 16.67 18.28 -0.42
N GLU A 19 16.44 19.39 0.30
CA GLU A 19 16.62 20.76 -0.20
C GLU A 19 18.03 21.29 0.07
N PHE A 20 18.59 20.93 1.21
CA PHE A 20 19.88 21.41 1.69
C PHE A 20 20.82 20.27 2.06
N VAL A 21 22.12 20.53 1.89
CA VAL A 21 23.20 19.66 2.38
C VAL A 21 24.16 20.48 3.24
N ILE A 22 24.74 19.83 4.25
CA ILE A 22 25.76 20.40 5.11
C ILE A 22 27.05 20.51 4.29
N VAL A 23 27.64 21.70 4.22
CA VAL A 23 28.84 21.95 3.38
C VAL A 23 30.02 21.08 3.80
N SER A 24 30.18 20.81 5.11
CA SER A 24 31.32 20.07 5.66
C SER A 24 31.23 18.55 5.48
N SER A 25 30.03 17.95 5.62
CA SER A 25 29.82 16.49 5.57
C SER A 25 29.18 16.00 4.28
N GLN A 26 28.64 16.90 3.46
CA GLN A 26 27.87 16.58 2.24
C GLN A 26 26.60 15.74 2.52
N GLU A 27 26.15 15.69 3.77
CA GLU A 27 24.94 14.97 4.18
C GLU A 27 23.70 15.85 4.02
N ASN A 28 22.57 15.22 3.70
CA ASN A 28 21.28 15.89 3.64
C ASN A 28 20.93 16.49 5.01
N TYR A 29 20.56 17.76 5.02
CA TYR A 29 20.15 18.45 6.22
C TYR A 29 18.63 18.36 6.42
N LEU A 30 18.25 17.95 7.61
CA LEU A 30 16.86 17.90 8.10
C LEU A 30 16.79 18.73 9.39
N GLY A 31 15.90 19.71 9.45
CA GLY A 31 15.71 20.49 10.68
C GLY A 31 15.52 21.98 10.46
N TYR A 32 15.66 22.73 11.55
CA TYR A 32 15.51 24.18 11.50
C TYR A 32 16.76 24.85 10.93
N TYR A 33 16.53 25.86 10.11
CA TYR A 33 17.60 26.68 9.55
C TYR A 33 17.23 28.16 9.54
N TRP A 34 18.22 29.00 9.40
CA TRP A 34 18.06 30.43 9.18
C TRP A 34 18.85 30.85 7.94
N SER A 35 18.43 31.96 7.31
CA SER A 35 19.03 32.44 6.08
C SER A 35 19.32 33.93 6.17
N THR A 36 20.34 34.40 5.41
CA THR A 36 20.68 35.82 5.27
C THR A 36 20.11 36.37 3.96
N SER A 37 19.96 37.69 3.89
CA SER A 37 19.57 38.40 2.66
C SER A 37 20.57 38.18 1.51
N LYS A 38 21.78 37.72 1.78
CA LYS A 38 22.80 37.38 0.79
C LYS A 38 22.63 35.96 0.21
N GLY A 39 21.60 35.22 0.63
CA GLY A 39 21.35 33.85 0.18
C GLY A 39 22.27 32.80 0.80
N GLU A 40 22.79 33.07 2.00
CA GLU A 40 23.51 32.08 2.78
C GLU A 40 22.55 31.40 3.77
N PHE A 41 22.73 30.10 3.99
CA PHE A 41 21.88 29.27 4.85
C PHE A 41 22.73 28.58 5.91
N PHE A 42 22.17 28.47 7.12
CA PHE A 42 22.87 27.94 8.30
C PHE A 42 21.93 27.09 9.14
N THR A 43 22.45 26.07 9.81
CA THR A 43 21.70 25.20 10.73
C THR A 43 21.29 25.94 11.99
N GLY A 44 20.15 25.52 12.60
CA GLY A 44 19.62 26.10 13.84
C GLY A 44 18.43 27.03 13.61
N LYS A 45 17.73 27.41 14.66
CA LYS A 45 16.57 28.32 14.59
C LYS A 45 16.99 29.78 14.42
N THR A 46 18.10 30.14 15.06
CA THR A 46 18.61 31.49 15.14
C THR A 46 20.13 31.49 14.97
N PRO A 47 20.75 32.65 14.67
CA PRO A 47 22.23 32.79 14.61
C PRO A 47 22.95 32.46 15.92
N ASN A 48 22.24 32.46 17.05
CA ASN A 48 22.80 32.19 18.37
C ASN A 48 22.84 30.71 18.74
N ASP A 49 22.13 29.86 17.97
CA ASP A 49 22.10 28.41 18.21
C ASP A 49 23.42 27.76 17.80
N LYS A 50 24.08 27.11 18.74
CA LYS A 50 25.33 26.39 18.47
C LYS A 50 25.13 24.88 18.59
N PRO A 51 25.79 24.08 17.74
CA PRO A 51 26.74 24.46 16.68
C PRO A 51 26.04 24.89 15.38
N THR A 52 26.43 26.05 14.85
CA THR A 52 25.92 26.55 13.56
C THR A 52 26.86 26.09 12.44
N GLN A 53 26.32 25.37 11.46
CA GLN A 53 27.04 24.91 10.27
C GLN A 53 26.43 25.54 9.02
N LYS A 54 27.27 25.82 8.03
CA LYS A 54 26.80 26.33 6.74
C LYS A 54 26.16 25.17 5.92
N ILE A 55 24.98 25.44 5.40
CA ILE A 55 24.28 24.54 4.48
C ILE A 55 24.11 25.22 3.13
N GLN A 56 23.98 24.43 2.07
CA GLN A 56 23.76 24.95 0.71
C GLN A 56 22.65 24.14 0.02
N ILE A 57 22.02 24.77 -0.98
CA ILE A 57 20.96 24.12 -1.76
C ILE A 57 21.58 22.93 -2.51
N ALA A 58 20.96 21.77 -2.41
CA ALA A 58 21.43 20.51 -3.01
C ALA A 58 21.69 20.62 -4.54
N SER A 59 20.91 21.45 -5.23
CA SER A 59 21.06 21.70 -6.67
C SER A 59 22.27 22.58 -7.06
N LYS A 60 22.91 23.26 -6.09
CA LYS A 60 24.10 24.10 -6.31
C LYS A 60 25.42 23.39 -6.05
N ILE A 61 25.39 22.15 -5.63
CA ILE A 61 26.60 21.33 -5.59
C ILE A 61 26.99 21.10 -7.05
N PRO A 62 28.20 21.56 -7.51
CA PRO A 62 28.69 21.11 -8.79
C PRO A 62 28.65 19.60 -8.72
N ALA A 63 27.95 18.98 -9.67
CA ALA A 63 27.98 17.53 -9.77
C ALA A 63 29.45 17.13 -9.74
N LEU A 64 29.93 16.57 -8.63
CA LEU A 64 31.16 15.82 -8.61
C LEU A 64 31.06 14.94 -9.85
N GLU A 65 32.03 15.10 -10.76
CA GLU A 65 32.11 14.28 -11.95
C GLU A 65 31.68 12.89 -11.53
N LYS A 66 30.54 12.45 -12.10
CA LYS A 66 30.12 11.07 -11.94
C LYS A 66 31.32 10.28 -12.45
N THR A 67 32.23 9.94 -11.53
CA THR A 67 33.05 8.77 -11.73
C THR A 67 32.05 7.80 -12.31
N LYS A 68 32.24 7.38 -13.54
CA LYS A 68 31.43 6.36 -14.19
C LYS A 68 31.51 5.13 -13.27
N THR A 69 30.80 5.19 -12.17
CA THR A 69 30.38 4.01 -11.47
C THR A 69 29.56 3.34 -12.55
N LYS A 70 30.16 2.34 -13.19
CA LYS A 70 29.39 1.38 -13.99
C LYS A 70 28.14 1.19 -13.18
N THR A 71 26.99 1.63 -13.72
CA THR A 71 25.69 1.21 -13.20
C THR A 71 25.93 -0.26 -12.89
N PRO A 72 25.84 -0.70 -11.61
CA PRO A 72 25.91 -2.13 -11.39
C PRO A 72 24.80 -2.63 -12.32
N THR A 73 25.19 -3.35 -13.35
CA THR A 73 24.28 -4.20 -14.08
C THR A 73 23.72 -5.02 -12.93
N ILE A 74 22.46 -4.75 -12.56
CA ILE A 74 21.75 -5.64 -11.65
C ILE A 74 21.64 -6.89 -12.51
N GLU A 75 22.65 -7.73 -12.41
CA GLU A 75 22.52 -9.09 -12.91
C GLU A 75 21.28 -9.61 -12.18
N PRO A 76 20.30 -10.13 -12.92
CA PRO A 76 19.15 -10.72 -12.28
C PRO A 76 19.73 -11.61 -11.18
N PHE A 77 19.33 -11.36 -9.93
CA PHE A 77 19.81 -12.13 -8.79
C PHE A 77 19.73 -13.58 -9.22
N PRO A 78 20.85 -14.31 -9.30
CA PRO A 78 20.75 -15.71 -9.65
C PRO A 78 19.80 -16.34 -8.66
N ASP A 79 18.84 -17.13 -9.15
CA ASP A 79 17.82 -17.82 -8.34
C ASP A 79 18.40 -18.57 -7.13
N THR A 80 19.72 -18.75 -7.12
CA THR A 80 20.51 -19.32 -6.03
C THR A 80 20.68 -18.42 -4.81
N TYR A 81 20.40 -17.11 -4.86
CA TYR A 81 20.51 -16.23 -3.67
C TYR A 81 19.40 -16.44 -2.65
N PHE A 82 18.35 -17.14 -3.01
CA PHE A 82 17.31 -17.58 -2.07
C PHE A 82 17.54 -18.99 -1.52
N ILE A 83 18.62 -19.65 -1.85
CA ILE A 83 19.12 -20.78 -1.07
C ILE A 83 19.79 -20.17 0.17
N VAL A 84 19.00 -19.51 1.00
CA VAL A 84 19.34 -19.31 2.39
C VAL A 84 19.64 -20.71 2.89
N ASP A 85 20.84 -20.91 3.37
CA ASP A 85 21.40 -22.18 3.78
C ASP A 85 20.36 -22.99 4.57
N ASP A 86 19.65 -23.84 3.87
CA ASP A 86 18.56 -24.66 4.40
C ASP A 86 19.08 -25.48 5.59
N ALA A 87 20.38 -25.82 5.55
CA ALA A 87 21.08 -26.52 6.61
C ALA A 87 21.14 -25.71 7.91
N TYR A 88 21.35 -24.39 7.86
CA TYR A 88 21.34 -23.54 9.06
C TYR A 88 19.97 -23.52 9.72
N TYR A 89 18.92 -23.31 8.95
CA TYR A 89 17.56 -23.29 9.48
C TYR A 89 17.09 -24.67 9.93
N GLN A 90 17.48 -25.72 9.23
CA GLN A 90 17.25 -27.10 9.66
C GLN A 90 17.90 -27.39 11.01
N SER A 91 19.15 -26.96 11.19
CA SER A 91 19.88 -27.12 12.47
C SER A 91 19.23 -26.41 13.65
N LYS A 92 18.45 -25.32 13.37
CA LYS A 92 17.72 -24.55 14.37
C LYS A 92 16.27 -25.01 14.55
N GLY A 93 15.85 -26.11 13.90
CA GLY A 93 14.45 -26.58 13.94
C GLY A 93 13.47 -25.67 13.20
N LEU A 94 13.97 -24.71 12.41
CA LEU A 94 13.21 -23.75 11.66
C LEU A 94 12.97 -24.20 10.20
N SER A 95 13.31 -25.42 9.87
CA SER A 95 13.36 -26.01 8.53
C SER A 95 12.00 -26.20 7.85
N LYS A 96 10.93 -25.81 8.49
CA LYS A 96 9.63 -25.69 7.82
C LYS A 96 9.32 -24.23 7.62
N TYR A 97 10.02 -23.57 6.71
CA TYR A 97 9.46 -22.42 6.04
C TYR A 97 8.18 -22.92 5.34
N LYS A 98 7.07 -22.84 6.04
CA LYS A 98 5.77 -22.88 5.37
C LYS A 98 5.80 -21.71 4.42
N ASP A 99 5.47 -21.96 3.17
CA ASP A 99 5.29 -20.90 2.18
C ASP A 99 4.61 -19.72 2.86
N ALA A 100 5.16 -18.51 2.65
CA ALA A 100 4.58 -17.32 3.27
C ALA A 100 3.07 -17.29 2.96
N PRO A 101 2.20 -17.03 3.95
CA PRO A 101 0.76 -17.04 3.73
C PRO A 101 0.40 -16.14 2.56
N ARG A 102 -0.33 -16.68 1.58
CA ARG A 102 -0.65 -15.98 0.34
C ARG A 102 -1.66 -14.87 0.57
N LEU A 103 -1.51 -13.81 -0.22
CA LEU A 103 -2.52 -12.76 -0.34
C LEU A 103 -3.72 -13.27 -1.17
N PRO A 104 -4.93 -12.70 -0.98
CA PRO A 104 -6.08 -13.07 -1.78
C PRO A 104 -5.88 -12.73 -3.25
N VAL A 105 -6.18 -13.67 -4.13
CA VAL A 105 -6.11 -13.49 -5.58
C VAL A 105 -7.47 -13.09 -6.11
N GLN A 106 -7.51 -11.98 -6.85
CA GLN A 106 -8.75 -11.53 -7.47
C GLN A 106 -9.22 -12.54 -8.52
N THR A 107 -10.43 -13.05 -8.33
CA THR A 107 -11.09 -13.98 -9.24
C THR A 107 -12.47 -13.43 -9.58
N LEU A 108 -12.75 -13.20 -10.86
CA LEU A 108 -14.09 -12.81 -11.28
C LEU A 108 -14.99 -14.05 -11.28
N SER A 109 -15.96 -14.10 -10.37
CA SER A 109 -16.97 -15.13 -10.37
C SER A 109 -17.80 -15.05 -11.65
N LYS A 110 -18.07 -16.21 -12.24
CA LYS A 110 -18.99 -16.36 -13.38
C LYS A 110 -20.04 -17.41 -13.00
N PRO A 111 -21.31 -17.19 -13.34
CA PRO A 111 -22.34 -18.21 -13.14
C PRO A 111 -22.03 -19.43 -13.99
N THR A 112 -22.25 -20.60 -13.43
CA THR A 112 -22.20 -21.90 -14.13
C THR A 112 -23.56 -22.18 -14.76
N ASP A 113 -23.65 -23.19 -15.65
CA ASP A 113 -24.92 -23.60 -16.24
C ASP A 113 -25.94 -24.03 -15.17
N GLN A 114 -25.49 -24.65 -14.09
CA GLN A 114 -26.34 -24.97 -12.95
C GLN A 114 -26.86 -23.74 -12.22
N ASP A 115 -26.02 -22.71 -12.05
CA ASP A 115 -26.43 -21.44 -11.44
C ASP A 115 -27.45 -20.71 -12.31
N ILE A 116 -27.29 -20.80 -13.63
CA ILE A 116 -28.24 -20.25 -14.59
C ILE A 116 -29.60 -20.94 -14.43
N GLN A 117 -29.66 -22.27 -14.31
CA GLN A 117 -30.88 -23.00 -14.05
C GLN A 117 -31.53 -22.63 -12.71
N ASN A 118 -30.71 -22.39 -11.69
CA ASN A 118 -31.18 -22.00 -10.36
C ASN A 118 -31.65 -20.54 -10.31
N GLY A 119 -31.25 -19.68 -11.26
CA GLY A 119 -31.56 -18.25 -11.31
C GLY A 119 -30.72 -17.39 -10.38
N PHE A 120 -29.74 -17.96 -9.66
CA PHE A 120 -28.86 -17.24 -8.75
C PHE A 120 -27.55 -18.01 -8.56
N PHE A 121 -26.49 -17.31 -8.09
CA PHE A 121 -25.24 -17.94 -7.65
C PHE A 121 -24.65 -17.19 -6.45
N ASN A 122 -23.65 -17.78 -5.81
CA ASN A 122 -22.95 -17.15 -4.72
C ASN A 122 -21.69 -16.46 -5.21
N ARG A 123 -21.49 -15.22 -4.76
CA ARG A 123 -20.26 -14.46 -4.96
C ARG A 123 -19.53 -14.34 -3.64
N TYR A 124 -18.21 -14.43 -3.69
CA TYR A 124 -17.34 -14.49 -2.54
C TYR A 124 -16.35 -13.33 -2.55
N PHE A 125 -16.17 -12.69 -1.40
CA PHE A 125 -15.32 -11.52 -1.26
C PHE A 125 -14.51 -11.61 0.02
N VAL A 126 -13.39 -10.88 0.03
CA VAL A 126 -12.66 -10.56 1.26
C VAL A 126 -12.47 -9.05 1.36
N ARG A 127 -12.61 -8.51 2.58
CA ARG A 127 -12.30 -7.13 2.90
C ARG A 127 -10.98 -7.08 3.64
N LYS A 128 -10.07 -6.18 3.24
CA LYS A 128 -8.85 -5.91 3.99
C LYS A 128 -9.18 -5.10 5.26
N GLY A 129 -8.69 -5.55 6.43
CA GLY A 129 -9.08 -5.02 7.73
C GLY A 129 -8.86 -3.52 7.92
N ASN A 130 -7.77 -2.98 7.40
CA ASN A 130 -7.38 -1.57 7.57
C ASN A 130 -7.75 -0.67 6.38
N GLU A 131 -8.43 -1.18 5.37
CA GLU A 131 -8.75 -0.47 4.14
C GLU A 131 -10.18 -0.76 3.69
N PHE A 132 -10.80 0.21 2.99
CA PHE A 132 -12.07 -0.01 2.28
C PHE A 132 -11.82 -0.72 0.93
N LYS A 133 -11.01 -1.77 0.97
CA LYS A 133 -10.65 -2.54 -0.22
C LYS A 133 -11.29 -3.92 -0.16
N PHE A 134 -12.11 -4.20 -1.16
CA PHE A 134 -12.73 -5.49 -1.36
C PHE A 134 -12.11 -6.19 -2.56
N ILE A 135 -11.97 -7.50 -2.47
CA ILE A 135 -11.45 -8.36 -3.54
C ILE A 135 -12.44 -9.50 -3.72
N GLU A 136 -12.92 -9.70 -4.93
CA GLU A 136 -13.72 -10.86 -5.28
C GLU A 136 -12.79 -12.07 -5.46
N ILE A 137 -13.10 -13.19 -4.81
CA ILE A 137 -12.27 -14.39 -4.74
C ILE A 137 -13.07 -15.65 -5.13
N SER A 138 -12.39 -16.75 -5.34
CA SER A 138 -13.03 -18.04 -5.59
C SER A 138 -13.68 -18.62 -4.32
N LYS A 139 -14.60 -19.59 -4.49
CA LYS A 139 -15.21 -20.33 -3.39
C LYS A 139 -14.17 -21.05 -2.53
N ASP A 140 -13.18 -21.67 -3.17
CA ASP A 140 -12.15 -22.44 -2.48
C ASP A 140 -11.25 -21.51 -1.64
N GLU A 141 -10.94 -20.35 -2.18
CA GLU A 141 -10.16 -19.35 -1.46
C GLU A 141 -10.98 -18.76 -0.30
N TYR A 142 -12.27 -18.46 -0.51
CA TYR A 142 -13.17 -18.03 0.56
C TYR A 142 -13.19 -19.03 1.73
N ASN A 143 -13.27 -20.34 1.45
CA ASN A 143 -13.26 -21.37 2.49
C ASN A 143 -11.95 -21.32 3.29
N LYS A 144 -10.80 -21.15 2.66
CA LYS A 144 -9.51 -21.01 3.34
C LYS A 144 -9.48 -19.81 4.29
N PHE A 145 -10.00 -18.65 3.87
CA PHE A 145 -10.10 -17.48 4.74
C PHE A 145 -11.08 -17.70 5.89
N LYS A 146 -12.23 -18.32 5.63
CA LYS A 146 -13.25 -18.63 6.63
C LYS A 146 -12.73 -19.62 7.68
N ASP A 147 -12.04 -20.66 7.23
CA ASP A 147 -11.51 -21.73 8.08
C ASP A 147 -10.16 -21.36 8.73
N LYS A 148 -9.69 -20.13 8.48
CA LYS A 148 -8.42 -19.60 9.04
C LYS A 148 -7.21 -20.46 8.66
N ASP A 149 -7.17 -20.93 7.42
CA ASP A 149 -6.07 -21.73 6.90
C ASP A 149 -4.76 -20.94 6.94
N THR A 150 -3.70 -21.57 7.43
CA THR A 150 -2.38 -20.97 7.56
C THR A 150 -1.68 -20.68 6.24
N SER A 151 -2.18 -21.21 5.13
CA SER A 151 -1.67 -20.93 3.78
C SER A 151 -2.10 -19.58 3.23
N VAL A 152 -3.04 -18.88 3.89
CA VAL A 152 -3.54 -17.55 3.52
C VAL A 152 -3.43 -16.58 4.69
N GLN A 153 -3.33 -15.29 4.39
CA GLN A 153 -3.22 -14.23 5.41
C GLN A 153 -4.60 -13.87 5.99
N TRP A 154 -5.28 -14.85 6.58
CA TRP A 154 -6.64 -14.70 7.10
C TRP A 154 -6.77 -13.60 8.17
N GLN A 155 -5.71 -13.29 8.93
CA GLN A 155 -5.72 -12.28 10.00
C GLN A 155 -5.99 -10.87 9.47
N LEU A 156 -5.62 -10.62 8.21
CA LEU A 156 -5.74 -9.31 7.59
C LEU A 156 -7.02 -9.13 6.79
N TYR A 157 -7.81 -10.19 6.61
CA TYR A 157 -8.96 -10.19 5.71
C TYR A 157 -10.20 -10.80 6.36
N THR A 158 -11.33 -10.13 6.18
CA THR A 158 -12.65 -10.62 6.59
C THR A 158 -13.37 -11.19 5.36
N PRO A 159 -13.66 -12.50 5.32
CA PRO A 159 -14.40 -13.11 4.23
C PRO A 159 -15.89 -12.84 4.35
N THR A 160 -16.56 -12.59 3.23
CA THR A 160 -18.02 -12.46 3.13
C THR A 160 -18.55 -13.17 1.89
N ARG A 161 -19.81 -13.57 1.95
CA ARG A 161 -20.54 -14.26 0.87
C ARG A 161 -21.87 -13.59 0.66
N ILE A 162 -22.24 -13.38 -0.60
CA ILE A 162 -23.57 -12.87 -0.97
C ILE A 162 -24.22 -13.81 -1.98
N LYS A 163 -25.56 -13.92 -1.88
CA LYS A 163 -26.39 -14.50 -2.93
C LYS A 163 -26.61 -13.43 -4.01
N TRP A 164 -26.46 -13.81 -5.27
CA TRP A 164 -26.57 -12.92 -6.41
C TRP A 164 -27.61 -13.47 -7.38
N ASP A 165 -28.73 -12.77 -7.51
CA ASP A 165 -29.79 -13.15 -8.44
C ASP A 165 -29.41 -12.69 -9.86
N ILE A 166 -29.70 -13.55 -10.85
CA ILE A 166 -29.34 -13.36 -12.27
C ILE A 166 -30.52 -13.51 -13.23
N GLN A 167 -31.65 -13.99 -12.74
CA GLN A 167 -32.87 -14.18 -13.56
C GLN A 167 -34.07 -13.44 -12.96
N GLY A 168 -35.02 -13.09 -13.82
CA GLY A 168 -36.23 -12.37 -13.47
C GLY A 168 -36.32 -11.01 -14.15
N ASP A 169 -37.22 -10.16 -13.67
CA ASP A 169 -37.29 -8.78 -14.11
C ASP A 169 -36.00 -8.04 -13.74
N ARG A 170 -35.44 -7.28 -14.69
CA ARG A 170 -34.15 -6.62 -14.52
C ARG A 170 -34.14 -5.64 -13.35
N GLU A 171 -35.21 -4.89 -13.18
CA GLU A 171 -35.29 -3.92 -12.10
C GLU A 171 -35.43 -4.62 -10.74
N GLN A 172 -36.18 -5.71 -10.68
CA GLN A 172 -36.28 -6.53 -9.46
C GLN A 172 -34.92 -7.14 -9.10
N VAL A 173 -34.20 -7.70 -10.08
CA VAL A 173 -32.85 -8.24 -9.86
C VAL A 173 -31.88 -7.16 -9.38
N TYR A 174 -31.91 -5.97 -10.02
CA TYR A 174 -31.08 -4.85 -9.61
C TYR A 174 -31.36 -4.42 -8.17
N ASN A 175 -32.62 -4.20 -7.82
CA ASN A 175 -33.02 -3.78 -6.49
C ASN A 175 -32.80 -4.88 -5.44
N GLY A 176 -33.07 -6.14 -5.77
CA GLY A 176 -32.83 -7.29 -4.92
C GLY A 176 -31.34 -7.43 -4.55
N ASN A 177 -30.46 -7.46 -5.54
CA ASN A 177 -29.02 -7.54 -5.33
C ASN A 177 -28.49 -6.34 -4.52
N LYS A 178 -28.95 -5.12 -4.82
CA LYS A 178 -28.59 -3.92 -4.05
C LYS A 178 -29.01 -4.06 -2.59
N THR A 179 -30.20 -4.56 -2.32
CA THR A 179 -30.71 -4.78 -0.95
C THR A 179 -29.87 -5.81 -0.23
N VAL A 180 -29.56 -6.95 -0.86
CA VAL A 180 -28.72 -8.01 -0.27
C VAL A 180 -27.34 -7.46 0.12
N ILE A 181 -26.71 -6.64 -0.73
CA ILE A 181 -25.43 -6.03 -0.43
C ILE A 181 -25.54 -5.07 0.74
N SER A 182 -26.54 -4.17 0.74
CA SER A 182 -26.73 -3.19 1.81
C SER A 182 -26.98 -3.86 3.16
N LEU A 183 -27.80 -4.90 3.20
CA LEU A 183 -28.03 -5.70 4.41
C LEU A 183 -26.77 -6.44 4.87
N THR A 184 -25.97 -6.97 3.94
CA THR A 184 -24.71 -7.64 4.28
C THR A 184 -23.69 -6.65 4.81
N GLU A 185 -23.58 -5.44 4.20
CA GLU A 185 -22.74 -4.35 4.69
C GLU A 185 -23.04 -3.98 6.13
N GLN A 186 -24.33 -3.88 6.48
CA GLN A 186 -24.75 -3.55 7.84
C GLN A 186 -24.52 -4.70 8.82
N ARG A 187 -24.96 -5.92 8.45
CA ARG A 187 -24.88 -7.10 9.32
C ARG A 187 -23.46 -7.51 9.66
N GLU A 188 -22.56 -7.43 8.67
CA GLU A 188 -21.17 -7.90 8.82
C GLU A 188 -20.19 -6.73 9.08
N ASN A 189 -20.71 -5.52 9.26
CA ASN A 189 -19.92 -4.29 9.49
C ASN A 189 -18.82 -4.11 8.43
N LEU A 190 -19.24 -4.07 7.15
CA LEU A 190 -18.35 -3.98 5.98
C LEU A 190 -18.50 -2.60 5.28
N PRO A 191 -18.12 -1.48 5.93
CA PRO A 191 -18.35 -0.16 5.36
C PRO A 191 -17.71 -0.02 3.98
N GLY A 192 -18.47 0.52 3.03
CA GLY A 192 -18.06 0.72 1.64
C GLY A 192 -18.33 -0.47 0.72
N PHE A 193 -18.95 -1.55 1.20
CA PHE A 193 -19.23 -2.71 0.36
C PHE A 193 -20.23 -2.37 -0.76
N THR A 194 -21.25 -1.60 -0.48
CA THR A 194 -22.19 -1.11 -1.50
C THR A 194 -21.49 -0.24 -2.56
N LEU A 195 -20.54 0.60 -2.13
CA LEU A 195 -19.77 1.47 -3.02
C LEU A 195 -18.84 0.67 -3.96
N PHE A 196 -18.33 -0.46 -3.49
CA PHE A 196 -17.49 -1.35 -4.31
C PHE A 196 -18.20 -1.81 -5.59
N PHE A 197 -19.50 -2.11 -5.52
CA PHE A 197 -20.26 -2.53 -6.71
C PHE A 197 -20.63 -1.36 -7.64
N ARG A 198 -20.43 -0.12 -7.19
CA ARG A 198 -20.85 1.10 -7.92
C ARG A 198 -22.34 1.02 -8.27
N LYS A 199 -22.67 0.89 -9.55
CA LYS A 199 -24.06 0.74 -10.04
C LYS A 199 -24.28 -0.59 -10.76
N GLN A 200 -23.43 -1.58 -10.56
CA GLN A 200 -23.46 -2.85 -11.30
C GLN A 200 -24.20 -3.94 -10.53
N PHE A 201 -25.40 -3.64 -10.04
CA PHE A 201 -26.22 -4.61 -9.29
C PHE A 201 -26.97 -5.60 -10.18
N ASP A 202 -27.05 -5.37 -11.48
CA ASP A 202 -27.57 -6.28 -12.50
C ASP A 202 -26.48 -7.01 -13.29
N LYS A 203 -25.21 -6.91 -12.84
CA LYS A 203 -24.11 -7.66 -13.47
C LYS A 203 -24.46 -9.15 -13.50
N PHE A 204 -24.26 -9.80 -14.64
CA PHE A 204 -24.63 -11.19 -14.92
C PHE A 204 -26.14 -11.45 -15.10
N TRP A 205 -26.99 -10.44 -15.19
CA TRP A 205 -28.37 -10.63 -15.56
C TRP A 205 -28.49 -11.24 -16.97
N ILE A 206 -29.27 -12.31 -17.11
CA ILE A 206 -29.39 -13.10 -18.36
C ILE A 206 -30.79 -13.02 -18.99
N GLY A 207 -31.69 -12.22 -18.41
CA GLY A 207 -33.08 -12.17 -18.88
C GLY A 207 -33.93 -13.33 -18.37
N LYS A 208 -35.13 -13.42 -18.93
CA LYS A 208 -36.02 -14.59 -18.76
C LYS A 208 -35.67 -15.64 -19.75
#